data_33e05a606584063dd8a1cb4ca73e3b42
#
_entry.id   33e05a606584063dd8a1cb4ca73e3b42
#
_cell.length_a   1.000
_cell.length_b   1.000
_cell.length_c   1.000
_cell.angle_alpha   90.00
_cell.angle_beta   90.00
_cell.angle_gamma   90.00
#
_symmetry.space_group_name_H-M   'P 1'
#
loop_
_entity.id
_entity.type
_entity.pdbx_description
1 polymer ?
#
loop_
_entity_poly.entity_id
_entity_poly.type
_entity_poly.pdbx_seq_one_letter_code
_entity_poly.pdbx_strand_id
1 'polypeptide(L)'
;MFKNICAVVENATGVDDVMSKTRRREVVDARRISFRILRNVYGLSFQRIGDLFDKNHASVLHSLKDFDFILNHDDIFQNNYNKCMSALGDGESRKAQIIHEMQQLQEEFLTLTYNENGI
;
A
#
# COMPACT_ATOMS: atom_id res chain seq x y z
N MET A 1 -12.87 -0.55 2.57
CA MET A 1 -11.55 -0.49 1.91
C MET A 1 -10.46 -1.19 2.72
N PHE A 2 -10.15 -0.71 3.91
CA PHE A 2 -9.04 -1.25 4.70
C PHE A 2 -9.22 -2.74 5.03
N LYS A 3 -10.40 -3.13 5.47
CA LYS A 3 -10.69 -4.54 5.78
C LYS A 3 -10.56 -5.44 4.57
N ASN A 4 -10.93 -4.95 3.39
CA ASN A 4 -10.79 -5.69 2.15
C ASN A 4 -9.32 -5.90 1.78
N ILE A 5 -8.49 -4.88 1.98
CA ILE A 5 -7.05 -5.00 1.73
C ILE A 5 -6.43 -6.04 2.65
N CYS A 6 -6.75 -5.98 3.94
CA CYS A 6 -6.26 -6.98 4.90
C CYS A 6 -6.70 -8.40 4.51
N ALA A 7 -7.97 -8.57 4.13
CA ALA A 7 -8.49 -9.88 3.72
C ALA A 7 -7.79 -10.40 2.46
N VAL A 8 -7.57 -9.55 1.48
CA VAL A 8 -6.86 -9.92 0.24
C VAL A 8 -5.43 -10.35 0.55
N VAL A 9 -4.72 -9.59 1.37
CA VAL A 9 -3.33 -9.90 1.72
C VAL A 9 -3.26 -11.18 2.54
N GLU A 10 -4.13 -11.36 3.53
CA GLU A 10 -4.20 -12.58 4.33
C GLU A 10 -4.46 -13.80 3.47
N ASN A 11 -5.40 -13.68 2.54
CA ASN A 11 -5.75 -14.78 1.65
C ASN A 11 -4.61 -15.14 0.70
N ALA A 12 -3.94 -14.16 0.15
CA ALA A 12 -2.83 -14.36 -0.81
C ALA A 12 -1.57 -14.91 -0.12
N THR A 13 -1.29 -14.47 1.10
CA THR A 13 -0.08 -14.85 1.82
C THR A 13 -0.24 -16.06 2.73
N GLY A 14 -1.47 -16.44 3.05
CA GLY A 14 -1.76 -17.50 4.02
C GLY A 14 -1.59 -17.05 5.48
N VAL A 15 -1.42 -15.77 5.72
CA VAL A 15 -1.31 -15.22 7.07
C VAL A 15 -2.70 -15.04 7.67
N ASP A 16 -2.89 -15.50 8.91
CA ASP A 16 -4.19 -15.46 9.58
C ASP A 16 -4.59 -14.05 10.02
N ASP A 17 -3.63 -13.25 10.48
CA ASP A 17 -3.90 -11.92 11.01
C ASP A 17 -2.75 -10.98 10.67
N VAL A 18 -2.95 -10.18 9.63
CA VAL A 18 -1.96 -9.21 9.18
C VAL A 18 -1.80 -8.06 10.19
N MET A 19 -2.80 -7.84 11.04
CA MET A 19 -2.77 -6.82 12.10
C MET A 19 -2.01 -7.29 13.34
N SER A 20 -1.64 -8.56 13.43
CA SER A 20 -0.90 -9.12 14.55
C SER A 20 0.43 -8.39 14.73
N LYS A 21 0.83 -8.17 15.97
CA LYS A 21 2.10 -7.50 16.31
C LYS A 21 3.29 -8.45 16.40
N THR A 22 3.10 -9.71 16.00
CA THR A 22 4.20 -10.68 15.97
C THR A 22 5.31 -10.23 15.03
N ARG A 23 6.53 -10.69 15.30
CA ARG A 23 7.71 -10.45 14.46
C ARG A 23 8.01 -11.61 13.51
N ARG A 24 7.11 -12.57 13.40
CA ARG A 24 7.26 -13.67 12.44
C ARG A 24 7.37 -13.09 11.03
N ARG A 25 8.33 -13.60 10.27
CA ARG A 25 8.69 -13.04 8.96
C ARG A 25 7.51 -12.96 8.01
N GLU A 26 6.73 -14.02 7.92
CA GLU A 26 5.58 -14.08 7.01
C GLU A 26 4.53 -13.01 7.33
N VAL A 27 4.32 -12.69 8.61
CA VAL A 27 3.38 -11.65 9.03
C VAL A 27 3.97 -10.27 8.78
N VAL A 28 5.25 -10.08 9.06
CA VAL A 28 5.96 -8.82 8.78
C VAL A 28 5.93 -8.51 7.29
N ASP A 29 6.18 -9.51 6.45
CA ASP A 29 6.13 -9.36 4.99
C ASP A 29 4.72 -9.04 4.51
N ALA A 30 3.71 -9.69 5.07
CA ALA A 30 2.30 -9.42 4.74
C ALA A 30 1.91 -7.98 5.10
N ARG A 31 2.35 -7.48 6.27
CA ARG A 31 2.13 -6.08 6.66
C ARG A 31 2.82 -5.12 5.69
N ARG A 32 4.05 -5.42 5.30
CA ARG A 32 4.80 -4.59 4.34
C ARG A 32 4.07 -4.48 3.01
N ILE A 33 3.53 -5.60 2.52
CA ILE A 33 2.72 -5.62 1.30
C ILE A 33 1.48 -4.75 1.48
N SER A 34 0.79 -4.86 2.61
CA SER A 34 -0.39 -4.05 2.92
C SER A 34 -0.05 -2.55 2.92
N PHE A 35 1.07 -2.16 3.53
CA PHE A 35 1.51 -0.76 3.53
C PHE A 35 1.74 -0.25 2.10
N ARG A 36 2.37 -1.06 1.26
CA ARG A 36 2.65 -0.69 -0.13
C ARG A 36 1.36 -0.47 -0.92
N ILE A 37 0.40 -1.38 -0.76
CA ILE A 37 -0.89 -1.27 -1.43
C ILE A 37 -1.62 -0.01 -0.97
N LEU A 38 -1.71 0.22 0.32
CA LEU A 38 -2.38 1.39 0.87
C LEU A 38 -1.70 2.69 0.43
N ARG A 39 -0.40 2.70 0.31
CA ARG A 39 0.34 3.89 -0.13
C ARG A 39 0.22 4.13 -1.63
N ASN A 40 0.48 3.10 -2.44
CA ASN A 40 0.60 3.27 -3.89
C ASN A 40 -0.72 3.16 -4.63
N VAL A 41 -1.61 2.29 -4.19
CA VAL A 41 -2.91 2.10 -4.87
C VAL A 41 -3.94 3.08 -4.34
N TYR A 42 -3.99 3.28 -3.02
CA TYR A 42 -5.00 4.12 -2.38
C TYR A 42 -4.50 5.50 -2.00
N GLY A 43 -3.21 5.76 -2.12
CA GLY A 43 -2.64 7.09 -1.91
C GLY A 43 -2.66 7.58 -0.47
N LEU A 44 -2.72 6.68 0.51
CA LEU A 44 -2.76 7.08 1.92
C LEU A 44 -1.39 7.61 2.38
N SER A 45 -1.41 8.57 3.29
CA SER A 45 -0.18 9.06 3.92
C SER A 45 0.42 8.02 4.86
N PHE A 46 1.71 8.12 5.14
CA PHE A 46 2.38 7.24 6.11
C PHE A 46 1.73 7.33 7.49
N GLN A 47 1.31 8.52 7.89
CA GLN A 47 0.59 8.77 9.15
C GLN A 47 -0.73 7.98 9.17
N ARG A 48 -1.50 8.06 8.11
CA ARG A 48 -2.80 7.37 8.02
C ARG A 48 -2.63 5.86 8.05
N ILE A 49 -1.64 5.34 7.32
CA ILE A 49 -1.33 3.91 7.32
C ILE A 49 -0.92 3.47 8.73
N GLY A 50 -0.06 4.25 9.38
CA GLY A 50 0.37 3.98 10.74
C GLY A 50 -0.80 3.93 11.71
N ASP A 51 -1.73 4.88 11.61
CA ASP A 51 -2.92 4.91 12.46
C ASP A 51 -3.77 3.65 12.28
N LEU A 52 -3.93 3.18 11.03
CA LEU A 52 -4.72 1.97 10.75
C LEU A 52 -4.10 0.71 11.36
N PHE A 53 -2.77 0.63 11.42
CA PHE A 53 -2.05 -0.53 11.94
C PHE A 53 -1.57 -0.35 13.38
N ASP A 54 -1.93 0.76 14.01
CA ASP A 54 -1.44 1.09 15.36
C ASP A 54 0.09 1.11 15.42
N LYS A 55 0.69 1.77 14.45
CA LYS A 55 2.14 1.98 14.34
C LYS A 55 2.42 3.43 14.01
N ASN A 56 3.60 3.93 14.37
CA ASN A 56 3.95 5.28 13.98
C ASN A 56 4.35 5.35 12.50
N HIS A 57 4.30 6.54 11.94
CA HIS A 57 4.59 6.74 10.51
C HIS A 57 6.04 6.38 10.15
N ALA A 58 6.98 6.51 11.08
CA ALA A 58 8.38 6.15 10.84
C ALA A 58 8.54 4.65 10.62
N SER A 59 7.77 3.82 11.34
CA SER A 59 7.77 2.36 11.14
C SER A 59 7.24 1.99 9.76
N VAL A 60 6.21 2.67 9.30
CA VAL A 60 5.65 2.45 7.95
C VAL A 60 6.68 2.84 6.89
N LEU A 61 7.28 4.01 7.02
CA LEU A 61 8.31 4.49 6.10
C LEU A 61 9.49 3.52 6.04
N HIS A 62 9.94 3.06 7.20
CA HIS A 62 11.04 2.09 7.31
C HIS A 62 10.73 0.79 6.58
N SER A 63 9.52 0.26 6.77
CA SER A 63 9.07 -0.96 6.08
C SER A 63 9.06 -0.79 4.56
N LEU A 64 8.66 0.37 4.07
CA LEU A 64 8.57 0.64 2.64
C LEU A 64 9.91 0.98 1.99
N LYS A 65 10.87 1.43 2.77
CA LYS A 65 12.19 1.78 2.28
C LYS A 65 12.90 0.59 1.62
N ASP A 66 12.75 -0.60 2.20
CA ASP A 66 13.40 -1.80 1.71
C ASP A 66 12.52 -2.63 0.76
N PHE A 67 11.33 -2.15 0.46
CA PHE A 67 10.32 -2.92 -0.29
C PHE A 67 10.85 -3.37 -1.67
N ASP A 68 11.39 -2.45 -2.45
CA ASP A 68 11.84 -2.76 -3.80
C ASP A 68 13.02 -3.75 -3.80
N PHE A 69 13.91 -3.60 -2.83
CA PHE A 69 15.02 -4.55 -2.68
C PHE A 69 14.49 -5.96 -2.38
N ILE A 70 13.56 -6.08 -1.43
CA ILE A 70 12.99 -7.38 -1.07
C ILE A 70 12.22 -7.97 -2.24
N LEU A 71 11.45 -7.15 -2.93
CA LEU A 71 10.67 -7.56 -4.10
C LEU A 71 11.57 -8.17 -5.19
N ASN A 72 12.75 -7.60 -5.39
CA ASN A 72 13.68 -8.04 -6.43
C ASN A 72 14.54 -9.24 -6.02
N HIS A 73 14.65 -9.53 -4.72
CA HIS A 73 15.58 -10.55 -4.22
C HIS A 73 14.91 -11.71 -3.48
N ASP A 74 13.59 -11.65 -3.26
CA ASP A 74 12.84 -12.68 -2.54
C ASP A 74 11.67 -13.15 -3.39
N ASP A 75 11.79 -14.35 -3.94
CA ASP A 75 10.78 -14.92 -4.85
C ASP A 75 9.44 -15.14 -4.16
N ILE A 76 9.46 -15.56 -2.92
CA ILE A 76 8.23 -15.80 -2.15
C ILE A 76 7.50 -14.48 -1.92
N PHE A 77 8.23 -13.44 -1.53
CA PHE A 77 7.67 -12.11 -1.35
C PHE A 77 7.10 -11.57 -2.67
N GLN A 78 7.83 -11.70 -3.75
CA GLN A 78 7.39 -11.27 -5.06
C GLN A 78 6.10 -11.99 -5.49
N ASN A 79 6.05 -13.31 -5.33
CA ASN A 79 4.86 -14.09 -5.65
C ASN A 79 3.65 -13.67 -4.83
N ASN A 80 3.84 -13.44 -3.54
CA ASN A 80 2.78 -13.00 -2.66
C ASN A 80 2.26 -11.62 -3.04
N TYR A 81 3.18 -10.70 -3.33
CA TYR A 81 2.81 -9.35 -3.78
C TYR A 81 2.02 -9.42 -5.09
N ASN A 82 2.49 -10.21 -6.05
CA ASN A 82 1.83 -10.37 -7.35
C ASN A 82 0.43 -10.98 -7.19
N LYS A 83 0.25 -11.93 -6.29
CA LYS A 83 -1.07 -12.52 -5.98
C LYS A 83 -2.02 -11.46 -5.43
N CYS A 84 -1.52 -10.61 -4.53
CA CYS A 84 -2.32 -9.52 -3.98
C CYS A 84 -2.75 -8.55 -5.07
N MET A 85 -1.82 -8.15 -5.92
CA MET A 85 -2.11 -7.19 -7.00
C MET A 85 -3.08 -7.78 -8.03
N SER A 86 -2.96 -9.07 -8.35
CA SER A 86 -3.89 -9.74 -9.24
C SER A 86 -5.30 -9.80 -8.66
N ALA A 87 -5.43 -10.11 -7.37
CA ALA A 87 -6.72 -10.16 -6.69
C ALA A 87 -7.38 -8.78 -6.66
N LEU A 88 -6.61 -7.73 -6.43
CA LEU A 88 -7.11 -6.36 -6.45
C LEU A 88 -7.44 -5.87 -7.86
N GLY A 89 -6.73 -6.38 -8.87
CA GLY A 89 -6.93 -5.98 -10.26
C GLY A 89 -8.30 -6.32 -10.83
N ASP A 90 -8.97 -7.31 -10.25
CA ASP A 90 -10.25 -7.81 -10.76
C ASP A 90 -11.47 -6.99 -10.31
N GLY A 91 -11.29 -5.90 -9.58
CA GLY A 91 -12.42 -5.09 -9.14
C GLY A 91 -12.02 -3.80 -8.44
N GLU A 92 -11.62 -3.88 -7.19
CA GLU A 92 -11.32 -2.71 -6.35
C GLU A 92 -10.11 -1.90 -6.82
N SER A 93 -9.11 -2.56 -7.38
CA SER A 93 -7.92 -1.89 -7.89
C SER A 93 -8.26 -0.91 -9.01
N ARG A 94 -9.24 -1.24 -9.85
CA ARG A 94 -9.70 -0.34 -10.91
C ARG A 94 -10.30 0.94 -10.35
N LYS A 95 -11.17 0.81 -9.34
CA LYS A 95 -11.76 1.97 -8.67
C LYS A 95 -10.71 2.83 -8.00
N ALA A 96 -9.78 2.19 -7.31
CA ALA A 96 -8.70 2.88 -6.62
C ALA A 96 -7.77 3.59 -7.60
N GLN A 97 -7.46 2.97 -8.74
CA GLN A 97 -6.66 3.61 -9.78
C GLN A 97 -7.36 4.84 -10.35
N ILE A 98 -8.65 4.73 -10.64
CA ILE A 98 -9.42 5.85 -11.18
C ILE A 98 -9.43 7.00 -10.18
N ILE A 99 -9.69 6.72 -8.90
CA ILE A 99 -9.66 7.74 -7.85
C ILE A 99 -8.28 8.38 -7.74
N HIS A 100 -7.24 7.58 -7.78
CA HIS A 100 -5.86 8.05 -7.69
C HIS A 100 -5.51 8.95 -8.89
N GLU A 101 -5.86 8.55 -10.10
CA GLU A 101 -5.66 9.34 -11.30
C GLU A 101 -6.43 10.66 -11.24
N MET A 102 -7.65 10.63 -10.75
CA MET A 102 -8.44 11.85 -10.57
C MET A 102 -7.78 12.80 -9.57
N GLN A 103 -7.26 12.27 -8.47
CA GLN A 103 -6.54 13.07 -7.47
C GLN A 103 -5.26 13.68 -8.06
N GLN A 104 -4.51 12.91 -8.83
CA GLN A 104 -3.31 13.41 -9.51
C GLN A 104 -3.64 14.53 -10.49
N LEU A 105 -4.69 14.37 -11.28
CA LEU A 105 -5.15 15.41 -12.21
C LEU A 105 -5.55 16.68 -11.47
N GLN A 106 -6.21 16.55 -10.32
CA GLN A 106 -6.56 17.71 -9.49
C GLN A 106 -5.30 18.40 -8.96
N GLU A 107 -4.31 17.65 -8.50
CA GLU A 107 -3.05 18.20 -8.03
C GLU A 107 -2.30 18.92 -9.15
N GLU A 108 -2.24 18.33 -10.33
CA GLU A 108 -1.64 18.96 -11.51
C GLU A 108 -2.36 20.25 -11.87
N PHE A 109 -3.67 20.24 -11.86
CA PHE A 109 -4.49 21.42 -12.14
C PHE A 109 -4.21 22.53 -11.13
N LEU A 110 -4.19 22.19 -9.84
CA LEU A 110 -3.90 23.15 -8.77
C LEU A 110 -2.48 23.72 -8.92
N THR A 111 -1.51 22.87 -9.26
CA THR A 111 -0.12 23.28 -9.47
C THR A 111 -0.02 24.25 -10.65
N LEU A 112 -0.68 23.95 -11.77
CA LEU A 112 -0.70 24.83 -12.95
C LEU A 112 -1.36 26.16 -12.62
N THR A 113 -2.51 26.13 -11.93
CA THR A 113 -3.22 27.35 -11.52
C THR A 113 -2.37 28.17 -10.57
N TYR A 114 -1.72 27.54 -9.62
CA TYR A 114 -0.81 28.20 -8.68
C TYR A 114 0.37 28.86 -9.42
N ASN A 115 0.98 28.14 -10.37
CA ASN A 115 2.08 28.67 -11.15
C ASN A 115 1.69 29.86 -11.99
N GLU A 116 0.49 29.85 -12.56
CA GLU A 116 -0.03 30.98 -13.35
C GLU A 116 -0.28 32.22 -12.51
N ASN A 117 -0.69 32.04 -11.26
CA ASN A 117 -1.07 33.13 -10.36
C ASN A 117 0.03 33.52 -9.39
N GLY A 118 1.00 32.65 -9.16
CA GLY A 118 2.03 32.81 -8.13
C GLY A 118 3.36 33.34 -8.63
N ILE A 119 3.46 33.54 -9.88
CA ILE A 119 4.72 34.02 -10.50
C ILE A 119 4.75 35.52 -10.58
#